data_b18400c936bdb70d2329118a7acb5ba6
#
_entry.id   b18400c936bdb70d2329118a7acb5ba6
#
_cell.length_a   1.000
_cell.length_b   1.000
_cell.length_c   1.000
_cell.angle_alpha   90.00
_cell.angle_beta   90.00
_cell.angle_gamma   90.00
#
_symmetry.space_group_name_H-M   'P 1'
#
loop_
_entity.id
_entity.type
_entity.pdbx_description
1 polymer ?
#
loop_
_entity_poly.entity_id
_entity_poly.type
_entity_poly.pdbx_seq_one_letter_code
_entity_poly.pdbx_strand_id
1 'polypeptide(L)'
;MKIHIATPVKNSIDTAMKTIESVMSSTVDIGYDFTVYNDFSDEDTTSQLKAASCEYGFNLVNMSDITSHSSPNYLLILQIAQKKAVRENAHLIIVESDVIVKKDTFQKLFNEVEKLPKAGLIAAITTNERGEVNFPYEYASGFKSGVIPTKKRLSFCCTLLTNAFLSTYDFNQLNPKKSWYDVFISHKAVKLGFCNYLMTSNAVIHKPHSSRPWKKLKYTHPLKYYWQKYTKGLDRI
;
A
#
# COMPACT_ATOMS: atom_id res chain seq x y z
N MET A 1 -14.46 3.65 15.50
CA MET A 1 -13.09 3.19 15.17
C MET A 1 -12.50 4.19 14.18
N LYS A 2 -11.18 4.43 14.17
CA LYS A 2 -10.51 5.40 13.28
C LYS A 2 -9.89 4.69 12.07
N ILE A 3 -9.50 5.48 11.06
CA ILE A 3 -8.69 5.02 9.93
C ILE A 3 -7.39 5.82 9.91
N HIS A 4 -6.26 5.13 9.82
CA HIS A 4 -4.98 5.70 9.43
C HIS A 4 -4.67 5.34 7.99
N ILE A 5 -4.27 6.31 7.19
CA ILE A 5 -3.81 6.10 5.81
C ILE A 5 -2.31 6.39 5.78
N ALA A 6 -1.54 5.49 5.20
CA ALA A 6 -0.09 5.58 5.08
C ALA A 6 0.33 5.49 3.63
N THR A 7 1.08 6.48 3.14
CA THR A 7 1.66 6.50 1.79
C THR A 7 3.17 6.67 1.89
N PRO A 8 3.96 5.64 1.55
CA PRO A 8 5.41 5.77 1.41
C PRO A 8 5.75 6.45 0.08
N VAL A 9 6.65 7.43 0.12
CA VAL A 9 7.10 8.18 -1.06
C VAL A 9 8.60 8.12 -1.17
N LYS A 10 9.10 7.80 -2.37
CA LYS A 10 10.51 7.91 -2.76
C LYS A 10 10.61 8.53 -4.13
N ASN A 11 10.96 9.81 -4.19
CA ASN A 11 11.04 10.58 -5.44
C ASN A 11 9.72 10.56 -6.25
N SER A 12 9.76 10.81 -7.57
CA SER A 12 8.57 10.77 -8.45
C SER A 12 7.43 11.67 -7.97
N ILE A 13 7.75 12.90 -7.63
CA ILE A 13 6.84 13.84 -6.98
C ILE A 13 5.54 14.06 -7.75
N ASP A 14 5.56 14.17 -9.08
CA ASP A 14 4.36 14.35 -9.91
C ASP A 14 3.34 13.22 -9.74
N THR A 15 3.84 11.99 -9.57
CA THR A 15 2.98 10.82 -9.36
C THR A 15 2.48 10.78 -7.93
N ALA A 16 3.37 11.04 -6.96
CA ALA A 16 3.03 11.08 -5.54
C ALA A 16 2.00 12.18 -5.23
N MET A 17 2.12 13.36 -5.84
CA MET A 17 1.14 14.44 -5.65
C MET A 17 -0.25 14.05 -6.12
N LYS A 18 -0.39 13.38 -7.27
CA LYS A 18 -1.70 12.85 -7.74
C LYS A 18 -2.32 11.85 -6.75
N THR A 19 -1.49 11.02 -6.14
CA THR A 19 -1.94 10.12 -5.06
C THR A 19 -2.41 10.93 -3.86
N ILE A 20 -1.59 11.87 -3.36
CA ILE A 20 -1.89 12.72 -2.20
C ILE A 20 -3.19 13.49 -2.41
N GLU A 21 -3.33 14.18 -3.53
CA GLU A 21 -4.54 14.94 -3.91
C GLU A 21 -5.78 14.04 -3.92
N SER A 22 -5.67 12.84 -4.48
CA SER A 22 -6.78 11.89 -4.52
C SER A 22 -7.17 11.39 -3.13
N VAL A 23 -6.20 11.17 -2.24
CA VAL A 23 -6.44 10.81 -0.85
C VAL A 23 -7.09 11.97 -0.10
N MET A 24 -6.56 13.18 -0.21
CA MET A 24 -7.08 14.37 0.47
C MET A 24 -8.48 14.76 -0.01
N SER A 25 -8.83 14.45 -1.26
CA SER A 25 -10.20 14.67 -1.78
C SER A 25 -11.20 13.58 -1.41
N SER A 26 -10.75 12.53 -0.71
CA SER A 26 -11.62 11.43 -0.28
C SER A 26 -12.51 11.82 0.89
N THR A 27 -13.70 11.23 0.94
CA THR A 27 -14.67 11.43 2.04
C THR A 27 -14.88 10.13 2.80
N VAL A 28 -14.81 10.21 4.13
CA VAL A 28 -15.09 9.11 5.05
C VAL A 28 -15.85 9.66 6.24
N ASP A 29 -17.01 9.08 6.57
CA ASP A 29 -17.91 9.60 7.61
C ASP A 29 -17.25 9.71 8.99
N ILE A 30 -16.35 8.78 9.32
CA ILE A 30 -15.64 8.77 10.60
C ILE A 30 -14.35 9.62 10.59
N GLY A 31 -14.03 10.23 9.46
CA GLY A 31 -12.74 10.89 9.25
C GLY A 31 -11.55 9.91 9.18
N TYR A 32 -10.40 10.40 8.80
CA TYR A 32 -9.16 9.65 8.75
C TYR A 32 -7.96 10.52 9.08
N ASP A 33 -6.88 9.88 9.47
CA ASP A 33 -5.56 10.51 9.65
C ASP A 33 -4.65 10.04 8.52
N PHE A 34 -4.13 10.98 7.72
CA PHE A 34 -3.28 10.69 6.58
C PHE A 34 -1.83 11.06 6.87
N THR A 35 -0.92 10.11 6.70
CA THR A 35 0.52 10.30 6.87
C THR A 35 1.27 9.90 5.60
N VAL A 36 2.05 10.82 5.07
CA VAL A 36 3.03 10.58 4.00
C VAL A 36 4.40 10.36 4.62
N TYR A 37 5.04 9.26 4.26
CA TYR A 37 6.39 8.90 4.71
C TYR A 37 7.39 9.17 3.58
N ASN A 38 8.17 10.24 3.71
CA ASN A 38 9.23 10.58 2.76
C ASN A 38 10.47 9.73 3.05
N ASP A 39 10.73 8.73 2.20
CA ASP A 39 11.82 7.77 2.37
C ASP A 39 13.11 8.23 1.68
N PHE A 40 13.76 9.26 2.23
CA PHE A 40 15.03 9.79 1.71
C PHE A 40 14.92 10.25 0.24
N SER A 41 13.85 10.93 -0.13
CA SER A 41 13.73 11.53 -1.45
C SER A 41 14.77 12.66 -1.64
N ASP A 42 14.96 13.07 -2.89
CA ASP A 42 15.78 14.25 -3.22
C ASP A 42 15.21 15.53 -2.61
N GLU A 43 16.00 16.58 -2.67
CA GLU A 43 15.67 17.88 -2.05
C GLU A 43 14.42 18.51 -2.69
N ASP A 44 14.28 18.40 -4.00
CA ASP A 44 13.12 18.93 -4.73
C ASP A 44 11.83 18.22 -4.27
N THR A 45 11.81 16.90 -4.28
CA THR A 45 10.67 16.11 -3.79
C THR A 45 10.36 16.42 -2.32
N THR A 46 11.38 16.52 -1.48
CA THR A 46 11.21 16.80 -0.06
C THR A 46 10.60 18.18 0.19
N SER A 47 11.07 19.21 -0.56
CA SER A 47 10.54 20.57 -0.47
C SER A 47 9.08 20.66 -0.92
N GLN A 48 8.74 20.00 -2.01
CA GLN A 48 7.37 19.96 -2.52
C GLN A 48 6.42 19.21 -1.58
N LEU A 49 6.84 18.09 -0.99
CA LEU A 49 6.05 17.36 0.01
C LEU A 49 5.81 18.22 1.27
N LYS A 50 6.81 18.99 1.69
CA LYS A 50 6.68 19.91 2.83
C LYS A 50 5.68 21.02 2.53
N ALA A 51 5.75 21.65 1.36
CA ALA A 51 4.79 22.66 0.94
C ALA A 51 3.37 22.09 0.88
N ALA A 52 3.20 20.94 0.24
CA ALA A 52 1.91 20.25 0.13
C ALA A 52 1.33 19.84 1.49
N SER A 53 2.18 19.44 2.45
CA SER A 53 1.70 19.08 3.79
C SER A 53 1.13 20.28 4.53
N CYS A 54 1.71 21.47 4.34
CA CYS A 54 1.16 22.71 4.88
C CYS A 54 -0.14 23.13 4.20
N GLU A 55 -0.24 22.92 2.88
CA GLU A 55 -1.41 23.32 2.08
C GLU A 55 -2.61 22.39 2.31
N TYR A 56 -2.39 21.07 2.25
CA TYR A 56 -3.46 20.08 2.35
C TYR A 56 -3.73 19.59 3.78
N GLY A 57 -2.81 19.81 4.72
CA GLY A 57 -2.99 19.44 6.12
C GLY A 57 -2.76 17.95 6.45
N PHE A 58 -2.02 17.20 5.62
CA PHE A 58 -1.62 15.83 5.95
C PHE A 58 -0.35 15.81 6.82
N ASN A 59 -0.12 14.71 7.54
CA ASN A 59 1.09 14.52 8.32
C ASN A 59 2.26 14.10 7.40
N LEU A 60 3.37 14.84 7.43
CA LEU A 60 4.60 14.47 6.74
C LEU A 60 5.63 13.93 7.75
N VAL A 61 6.15 12.75 7.48
CA VAL A 61 7.21 12.12 8.26
C VAL A 61 8.41 11.90 7.35
N ASN A 62 9.52 12.60 7.62
CA ASN A 62 10.77 12.33 6.92
C ASN A 62 11.48 11.17 7.61
N MET A 63 11.78 10.11 6.88
CA MET A 63 12.48 8.94 7.42
C MET A 63 13.90 9.28 7.85
N SER A 64 14.52 10.32 7.29
CA SER A 64 15.82 10.86 7.73
C SER A 64 15.82 11.33 9.19
N ASP A 65 14.66 11.72 9.74
CA ASP A 65 14.54 12.16 11.13
C ASP A 65 14.41 10.97 12.09
N ILE A 66 14.20 9.77 11.57
CA ILE A 66 13.93 8.53 12.35
C ILE A 66 15.09 7.55 12.26
N THR A 67 15.75 7.45 11.12
CA THR A 67 16.83 6.49 10.88
C THR A 67 17.92 7.08 9.99
N SER A 68 19.15 6.61 10.20
CA SER A 68 20.29 6.91 9.31
C SER A 68 20.41 5.96 8.12
N HIS A 69 19.58 4.90 8.06
CA HIS A 69 19.59 3.98 6.94
C HIS A 69 18.95 4.63 5.71
N SER A 70 19.68 4.64 4.60
CA SER A 70 19.15 5.10 3.32
C SER A 70 18.02 4.20 2.83
N SER A 71 17.13 4.78 1.96
CA SER A 71 16.05 4.01 1.32
C SER A 71 16.58 2.70 0.68
N PRO A 72 15.82 1.59 0.77
CA PRO A 72 14.40 1.50 1.14
C PRO A 72 14.15 1.22 2.64
N ASN A 73 13.32 2.03 3.28
CA ASN A 73 12.87 1.84 4.66
C ASN A 73 11.42 1.34 4.77
N TYR A 74 10.92 0.68 3.73
CA TYR A 74 9.51 0.28 3.66
C TYR A 74 9.05 -0.56 4.85
N LEU A 75 9.89 -1.50 5.34
CA LEU A 75 9.58 -2.28 6.54
C LEU A 75 9.41 -1.37 7.77
N LEU A 76 10.32 -0.44 7.97
CA LEU A 76 10.25 0.48 9.11
C LEU A 76 8.99 1.35 9.05
N ILE A 77 8.63 1.82 7.86
CA ILE A 77 7.37 2.57 7.65
C ILE A 77 6.16 1.72 8.03
N LEU A 78 6.10 0.45 7.59
CA LEU A 78 5.01 -0.46 7.96
C LEU A 78 4.92 -0.69 9.47
N GLN A 79 6.07 -0.84 10.15
CA GLN A 79 6.14 -1.01 11.61
C GLN A 79 5.65 0.23 12.35
N ILE A 80 6.06 1.42 11.93
CA ILE A 80 5.62 2.70 12.50
C ILE A 80 4.11 2.88 12.32
N ALA A 81 3.62 2.66 11.09
CA ALA A 81 2.20 2.80 10.78
C ALA A 81 1.34 1.80 11.54
N GLN A 82 1.77 0.54 11.66
CA GLN A 82 1.10 -0.47 12.48
C GLN A 82 1.05 -0.06 13.94
N LYS A 83 2.19 0.31 14.54
CA LYS A 83 2.28 0.70 15.95
C LYS A 83 1.34 1.87 16.26
N LYS A 84 1.28 2.86 15.38
CA LYS A 84 0.35 3.99 15.50
C LYS A 84 -1.11 3.50 15.44
N ALA A 85 -1.47 2.69 14.43
CA ALA A 85 -2.83 2.18 14.26
C ALA A 85 -3.29 1.34 15.46
N VAL A 86 -2.44 0.43 15.97
CA VAL A 86 -2.77 -0.39 17.15
C VAL A 86 -2.96 0.48 18.38
N ARG A 87 -2.05 1.41 18.65
CA ARG A 87 -2.12 2.33 19.81
C ARG A 87 -3.42 3.14 19.81
N GLU A 88 -3.90 3.55 18.64
CA GLU A 88 -5.07 4.42 18.49
C GLU A 88 -6.37 3.65 18.18
N ASN A 89 -6.33 2.32 18.27
CA ASN A 89 -7.44 1.42 17.95
C ASN A 89 -8.03 1.72 16.58
N ALA A 90 -7.17 1.85 15.56
CA ALA A 90 -7.52 2.22 14.21
C ALA A 90 -7.28 1.09 13.22
N HIS A 91 -7.99 1.09 12.08
CA HIS A 91 -7.59 0.35 10.89
C HIS A 91 -6.44 1.08 10.20
N LEU A 92 -5.60 0.35 9.46
CA LEU A 92 -4.53 0.92 8.64
C LEU A 92 -4.86 0.70 7.17
N ILE A 93 -4.88 1.76 6.38
CA ILE A 93 -4.92 1.67 4.92
C ILE A 93 -3.55 2.06 4.39
N ILE A 94 -2.96 1.18 3.59
CA ILE A 94 -1.73 1.49 2.86
C ILE A 94 -2.13 1.86 1.44
N VAL A 95 -1.61 2.99 0.95
CA VAL A 95 -1.78 3.45 -0.43
C VAL A 95 -0.39 3.72 -1.00
N GLU A 96 -0.01 3.02 -2.07
CA GLU A 96 1.26 3.28 -2.77
C GLU A 96 1.22 4.62 -3.52
N SER A 97 2.38 5.27 -3.68
CA SER A 97 2.51 6.64 -4.23
C SER A 97 2.23 6.77 -5.73
N ASP A 98 1.77 5.71 -6.38
CA ASP A 98 1.38 5.65 -7.79
C ASP A 98 -0.09 5.20 -7.97
N VAL A 99 -0.89 5.38 -6.94
CA VAL A 99 -2.30 4.98 -6.91
C VAL A 99 -3.21 6.19 -6.77
N ILE A 100 -4.19 6.32 -7.65
CA ILE A 100 -5.25 7.33 -7.57
C ILE A 100 -6.52 6.65 -7.06
N VAL A 101 -7.03 7.12 -5.93
CA VAL A 101 -8.25 6.62 -5.32
C VAL A 101 -9.47 7.45 -5.75
N LYS A 102 -10.67 6.86 -5.66
CA LYS A 102 -11.94 7.59 -5.83
C LYS A 102 -12.37 8.19 -4.50
N LYS A 103 -13.23 9.21 -4.53
CA LYS A 103 -13.71 9.91 -3.34
C LYS A 103 -14.29 8.96 -2.27
N ASP A 104 -14.95 7.89 -2.67
CA ASP A 104 -15.63 6.93 -1.81
C ASP A 104 -14.85 5.63 -1.55
N THR A 105 -13.61 5.53 -2.06
CA THR A 105 -12.79 4.30 -1.97
C THR A 105 -12.60 3.83 -0.52
N PHE A 106 -12.22 4.73 0.36
CA PHE A 106 -11.94 4.38 1.76
C PHE A 106 -13.22 4.09 2.54
N GLN A 107 -14.29 4.84 2.29
CA GLN A 107 -15.61 4.55 2.88
C GLN A 107 -16.09 3.16 2.50
N LYS A 108 -15.94 2.77 1.23
CA LYS A 108 -16.30 1.43 0.76
C LYS A 108 -15.47 0.33 1.43
N LEU A 109 -14.15 0.52 1.55
CA LEU A 109 -13.29 -0.43 2.27
C LEU A 109 -13.71 -0.56 3.74
N PHE A 110 -13.96 0.57 4.40
CA PHE A 110 -14.37 0.60 5.81
C PHE A 110 -15.71 -0.09 6.04
N ASN A 111 -16.71 0.17 5.21
CA ASN A 111 -18.04 -0.42 5.32
C ASN A 111 -18.05 -1.96 5.18
N GLU A 112 -17.03 -2.55 4.56
CA GLU A 112 -16.94 -4.00 4.43
C GLU A 112 -16.32 -4.66 5.68
N VAL A 113 -15.61 -3.93 6.54
CA VAL A 113 -14.95 -4.52 7.72
C VAL A 113 -15.96 -5.22 8.63
N GLU A 114 -17.10 -4.58 8.90
CA GLU A 114 -18.12 -5.11 9.81
C GLU A 114 -18.95 -6.23 9.18
N LYS A 115 -19.06 -6.24 7.85
CA LYS A 115 -19.86 -7.24 7.12
C LYS A 115 -19.09 -8.54 6.87
N LEU A 116 -17.77 -8.46 6.83
CA LEU A 116 -16.94 -9.59 6.41
C LEU A 116 -16.40 -10.36 7.62
N PRO A 117 -16.66 -11.68 7.71
CA PRO A 117 -16.25 -12.47 8.84
C PRO A 117 -14.71 -12.56 8.90
N LYS A 118 -14.17 -12.29 10.09
CA LYS A 118 -12.72 -12.40 10.37
C LYS A 118 -11.82 -11.70 9.34
N ALA A 119 -12.27 -10.54 8.81
CA ALA A 119 -11.48 -9.80 7.84
C ALA A 119 -10.10 -9.45 8.40
N GLY A 120 -9.05 -9.86 7.70
CA GLY A 120 -7.67 -9.47 7.97
C GLY A 120 -7.25 -8.33 7.08
N LEU A 121 -7.30 -8.55 5.77
CA LEU A 121 -6.97 -7.57 4.73
C LEU A 121 -8.13 -7.44 3.74
N ILE A 122 -8.42 -6.21 3.32
CA ILE A 122 -9.40 -5.90 2.27
C ILE A 122 -8.72 -4.98 1.27
N ALA A 123 -8.50 -5.44 0.03
CA ALA A 123 -7.81 -4.68 -1.00
C ALA A 123 -8.78 -4.21 -2.09
N ALA A 124 -8.62 -2.98 -2.53
CA ALA A 124 -9.24 -2.48 -3.76
C ALA A 124 -8.54 -3.09 -4.99
N ILE A 125 -9.31 -3.42 -6.03
CA ILE A 125 -8.73 -3.90 -7.29
C ILE A 125 -8.05 -2.75 -8.03
N THR A 126 -6.93 -3.02 -8.70
CA THR A 126 -6.24 -2.03 -9.50
C THR A 126 -6.69 -2.05 -10.96
N THR A 127 -6.82 -0.88 -11.56
CA THR A 127 -7.11 -0.71 -12.98
C THR A 127 -6.17 0.33 -13.60
N ASN A 128 -6.04 0.30 -14.92
CA ASN A 128 -5.48 1.42 -15.66
C ASN A 128 -6.52 2.56 -15.82
N GLU A 129 -6.15 3.63 -16.49
CA GLU A 129 -7.04 4.79 -16.74
C GLU A 129 -8.27 4.47 -17.59
N ARG A 130 -8.24 3.34 -18.35
CA ARG A 130 -9.36 2.85 -19.15
C ARG A 130 -10.33 1.97 -18.35
N GLY A 131 -10.03 1.73 -17.06
CA GLY A 131 -10.81 0.83 -16.22
C GLY A 131 -10.50 -0.66 -16.41
N GLU A 132 -9.47 -1.01 -17.18
CA GLU A 132 -9.04 -2.40 -17.37
C GLU A 132 -8.19 -2.82 -16.19
N VAL A 133 -8.46 -4.01 -15.64
CA VAL A 133 -7.70 -4.57 -14.51
C VAL A 133 -6.23 -4.74 -14.91
N ASN A 134 -5.34 -4.21 -14.07
CA ASN A 134 -3.91 -4.23 -14.33
C ASN A 134 -3.11 -4.87 -13.18
N PHE A 135 -1.78 -4.81 -13.29
CA PHE A 135 -0.89 -5.27 -12.23
C PHE A 135 -1.25 -4.61 -10.88
N PRO A 136 -1.30 -5.35 -9.76
CA PRO A 136 -0.91 -6.77 -9.60
C PRO A 136 -2.06 -7.77 -9.71
N TYR A 137 -3.24 -7.35 -10.15
CA TYR A 137 -4.46 -8.15 -10.12
C TYR A 137 -4.95 -8.64 -11.49
N GLU A 138 -4.09 -8.73 -12.51
CA GLU A 138 -4.47 -9.18 -13.87
C GLU A 138 -5.23 -10.51 -13.85
N TYR A 139 -4.93 -11.38 -12.89
CA TYR A 139 -5.62 -12.67 -12.74
C TYR A 139 -7.12 -12.52 -12.40
N ALA A 140 -7.54 -11.35 -11.96
CA ALA A 140 -8.92 -11.06 -11.57
C ALA A 140 -9.72 -10.34 -12.68
N SER A 141 -9.16 -10.17 -13.88
CA SER A 141 -9.81 -9.44 -14.98
C SER A 141 -11.18 -10.01 -15.39
N GLY A 142 -11.39 -11.33 -15.19
CA GLY A 142 -12.69 -11.99 -15.47
C GLY A 142 -13.60 -12.14 -14.24
N PHE A 143 -13.25 -11.57 -13.10
CA PHE A 143 -14.06 -11.74 -11.89
C PHE A 143 -15.29 -10.85 -11.93
N LYS A 144 -16.42 -11.37 -11.41
CA LYS A 144 -17.62 -10.56 -11.20
C LYS A 144 -17.35 -9.44 -10.21
N SER A 145 -18.06 -8.32 -10.37
CA SER A 145 -18.01 -7.21 -9.40
C SER A 145 -18.53 -7.66 -8.03
N GLY A 146 -17.77 -7.38 -6.98
CA GLY A 146 -18.14 -7.77 -5.62
C GLY A 146 -16.96 -7.79 -4.65
N VAL A 147 -17.11 -8.50 -3.55
CA VAL A 147 -16.06 -8.72 -2.54
C VAL A 147 -15.76 -10.22 -2.51
N ILE A 148 -14.54 -10.58 -2.85
CA ILE A 148 -14.16 -11.98 -3.12
C ILE A 148 -13.12 -12.43 -2.10
N PRO A 149 -13.40 -13.47 -1.31
CA PRO A 149 -12.42 -14.05 -0.40
C PRO A 149 -11.26 -14.67 -1.20
N THR A 150 -10.04 -14.48 -0.74
CA THR A 150 -8.86 -14.97 -1.45
C THR A 150 -7.77 -15.44 -0.50
N LYS A 151 -7.06 -16.49 -0.91
CA LYS A 151 -5.80 -16.92 -0.28
C LYS A 151 -4.57 -16.39 -1.02
N LYS A 152 -4.77 -15.73 -2.16
CA LYS A 152 -3.69 -15.07 -2.89
C LYS A 152 -3.23 -13.83 -2.14
N ARG A 153 -2.00 -13.38 -2.44
CA ARG A 153 -1.49 -12.12 -1.90
C ARG A 153 -2.39 -10.95 -2.29
N LEU A 154 -2.52 -10.00 -1.39
CA LEU A 154 -3.08 -8.69 -1.65
C LEU A 154 -1.93 -7.67 -1.69
N SER A 155 -1.83 -6.90 -2.75
CA SER A 155 -0.82 -5.85 -2.87
C SER A 155 -1.24 -4.62 -2.08
N PHE A 156 -0.26 -3.90 -1.54
CA PHE A 156 -0.51 -2.68 -0.79
C PHE A 156 -0.76 -1.44 -1.67
N CYS A 157 -1.08 -1.63 -2.97
CA CYS A 157 -1.52 -0.52 -3.83
C CYS A 157 -2.63 0.31 -3.17
N CYS A 158 -3.69 -0.35 -2.68
CA CYS A 158 -4.70 0.26 -1.80
C CYS A 158 -5.35 -0.86 -0.97
N THR A 159 -4.88 -1.05 0.25
CA THR A 159 -5.30 -2.18 1.10
C THR A 159 -5.53 -1.74 2.54
N LEU A 160 -6.72 -2.06 3.06
CA LEU A 160 -7.08 -1.93 4.45
C LEU A 160 -6.63 -3.18 5.22
N LEU A 161 -5.91 -2.96 6.31
CA LEU A 161 -5.57 -3.96 7.33
C LEU A 161 -6.42 -3.67 8.57
N THR A 162 -7.16 -4.68 9.02
CA THR A 162 -8.05 -4.49 10.17
C THR A 162 -7.27 -4.36 11.48
N ASN A 163 -7.78 -3.57 12.42
CA ASN A 163 -7.17 -3.45 13.75
C ASN A 163 -7.04 -4.83 14.44
N ALA A 164 -8.01 -5.70 14.30
CA ALA A 164 -7.96 -7.06 14.83
C ALA A 164 -6.74 -7.84 14.33
N PHE A 165 -6.45 -7.77 13.04
CA PHE A 165 -5.26 -8.40 12.47
C PHE A 165 -3.97 -7.69 12.94
N LEU A 166 -3.92 -6.36 12.89
CA LEU A 166 -2.76 -5.56 13.30
C LEU A 166 -2.36 -5.80 14.76
N SER A 167 -3.35 -6.00 15.64
CA SER A 167 -3.13 -6.31 17.07
C SER A 167 -2.71 -7.77 17.31
N THR A 168 -2.97 -8.67 16.35
CA THR A 168 -2.63 -10.08 16.48
C THR A 168 -1.25 -10.40 15.93
N TYR A 169 -0.77 -9.66 14.95
CA TYR A 169 0.52 -9.91 14.29
C TYR A 169 1.41 -8.68 14.27
N ASP A 170 2.53 -8.76 15.00
CA ASP A 170 3.54 -7.70 15.06
C ASP A 170 4.47 -7.73 13.84
N PHE A 171 4.55 -6.63 13.11
CA PHE A 171 5.41 -6.48 11.92
C PHE A 171 6.92 -6.45 12.25
N ASN A 172 7.30 -6.37 13.53
CA ASN A 172 8.67 -6.60 13.95
C ASN A 172 9.13 -8.06 13.71
N GLN A 173 8.19 -9.01 13.53
CA GLN A 173 8.49 -10.40 13.17
C GLN A 173 8.79 -10.59 11.67
N LEU A 174 8.60 -9.58 10.83
CA LEU A 174 8.93 -9.65 9.41
C LEU A 174 10.44 -9.69 9.21
N ASN A 175 10.89 -10.51 8.26
CA ASN A 175 12.32 -10.65 7.97
C ASN A 175 12.83 -9.43 7.19
N PRO A 176 13.77 -8.63 7.74
CA PRO A 176 14.27 -7.42 7.08
C PRO A 176 15.10 -7.70 5.82
N LYS A 177 15.57 -8.94 5.63
CA LYS A 177 16.30 -9.36 4.42
C LYS A 177 15.38 -9.64 3.22
N LYS A 178 14.06 -9.58 3.43
CA LYS A 178 13.05 -9.81 2.39
C LYS A 178 12.45 -8.47 1.95
N SER A 179 11.75 -8.45 0.82
CA SER A 179 11.20 -7.21 0.25
C SER A 179 9.72 -7.29 -0.15
N TRP A 180 9.11 -8.45 -0.05
CA TRP A 180 7.72 -8.67 -0.47
C TRP A 180 6.79 -8.75 0.75
N TYR A 181 6.75 -7.67 1.52
CA TYR A 181 6.02 -7.65 2.79
C TYR A 181 4.51 -7.84 2.62
N ASP A 182 3.93 -7.34 1.53
CA ASP A 182 2.53 -7.57 1.15
C ASP A 182 2.21 -9.07 1.02
N VAL A 183 3.12 -9.86 0.44
CA VAL A 183 2.99 -11.31 0.32
C VAL A 183 3.02 -11.99 1.69
N PHE A 184 4.04 -11.64 2.51
CA PHE A 184 4.20 -12.26 3.83
C PHE A 184 3.05 -11.91 4.76
N ILE A 185 2.62 -10.66 4.79
CA ILE A 185 1.52 -10.18 5.61
C ILE A 185 0.20 -10.84 5.17
N SER A 186 -0.07 -10.91 3.86
CA SER A 186 -1.27 -11.59 3.34
C SER A 186 -1.33 -13.06 3.73
N HIS A 187 -0.23 -13.80 3.57
CA HIS A 187 -0.18 -15.22 3.94
C HIS A 187 -0.23 -15.41 5.46
N LYS A 188 0.38 -14.51 6.22
CA LYS A 188 0.35 -14.58 7.69
C LYS A 188 -1.06 -14.37 8.22
N ALA A 189 -1.83 -13.44 7.65
CA ALA A 189 -3.22 -13.23 8.02
C ALA A 189 -4.04 -14.53 7.84
N VAL A 190 -3.93 -15.19 6.69
CA VAL A 190 -4.59 -16.48 6.44
C VAL A 190 -4.13 -17.54 7.42
N LYS A 191 -2.82 -17.63 7.70
CA LYS A 191 -2.26 -18.61 8.66
C LYS A 191 -2.76 -18.40 10.09
N LEU A 192 -3.08 -17.17 10.46
CA LEU A 192 -3.65 -16.81 11.77
C LEU A 192 -5.18 -16.95 11.83
N GLY A 193 -5.82 -17.46 10.77
CA GLY A 193 -7.25 -17.70 10.72
C GLY A 193 -8.10 -16.49 10.28
N PHE A 194 -7.46 -15.43 9.79
CA PHE A 194 -8.16 -14.33 9.14
C PHE A 194 -8.49 -14.64 7.68
N CYS A 195 -9.50 -13.96 7.15
CA CYS A 195 -9.85 -13.99 5.73
C CYS A 195 -9.36 -12.71 5.04
N ASN A 196 -8.76 -12.88 3.87
CA ASN A 196 -8.38 -11.76 3.01
C ASN A 196 -9.41 -11.62 1.89
N TYR A 197 -9.72 -10.38 1.49
CA TYR A 197 -10.74 -10.09 0.50
C TYR A 197 -10.22 -9.14 -0.58
N LEU A 198 -10.47 -9.48 -1.85
CA LEU A 198 -10.27 -8.59 -2.99
C LEU A 198 -11.61 -7.96 -3.36
N MET A 199 -11.69 -6.65 -3.32
CA MET A 199 -12.89 -5.88 -3.61
C MET A 199 -12.88 -5.43 -5.07
N THR A 200 -13.45 -6.26 -5.96
CA THR A 200 -13.52 -5.99 -7.41
C THR A 200 -14.56 -4.91 -7.76
N SER A 201 -15.48 -4.61 -6.85
CA SER A 201 -16.43 -3.50 -6.96
C SER A 201 -15.85 -2.13 -6.60
N ASN A 202 -14.60 -2.07 -6.08
CA ASN A 202 -13.94 -0.85 -5.66
C ASN A 202 -12.58 -0.73 -6.36
N ALA A 203 -12.57 -0.13 -7.55
CA ALA A 203 -11.37 -0.01 -8.36
C ALA A 203 -10.62 1.29 -8.07
N VAL A 204 -9.30 1.19 -7.95
CA VAL A 204 -8.35 2.30 -7.91
C VAL A 204 -7.50 2.32 -9.18
N ILE A 205 -7.07 3.50 -9.64
CA ILE A 205 -6.18 3.61 -10.79
C ILE A 205 -4.75 3.43 -10.29
N HIS A 206 -4.07 2.42 -10.81
CA HIS A 206 -2.66 2.18 -10.52
C HIS A 206 -1.83 2.52 -11.76
N LYS A 207 -0.90 3.45 -11.59
CA LYS A 207 0.05 3.89 -12.63
C LYS A 207 1.44 3.32 -12.31
N PRO A 208 1.71 2.04 -12.63
CA PRO A 208 2.97 1.43 -12.26
C PRO A 208 4.14 2.26 -12.82
N HIS A 209 4.87 2.92 -11.95
CA HIS A 209 6.11 3.56 -12.32
C HIS A 209 7.26 2.68 -11.83
N SER A 210 8.19 2.41 -12.70
CA SER A 210 9.33 1.60 -12.33
C SER A 210 10.42 2.46 -11.73
N SER A 211 10.39 2.65 -10.44
CA SER A 211 11.56 3.11 -9.67
C SER A 211 12.72 2.08 -9.71
N ARG A 212 12.45 0.88 -10.22
CA ARG A 212 13.44 -0.23 -10.32
C ARG A 212 13.59 -0.66 -11.78
N PRO A 213 14.57 -0.11 -12.54
CA PRO A 213 14.76 -0.39 -13.97
C PRO A 213 14.87 -1.89 -14.29
N TRP A 214 15.44 -2.69 -13.37
CA TRP A 214 15.57 -4.12 -13.57
C TRP A 214 14.24 -4.88 -13.60
N LYS A 215 13.16 -4.38 -12.97
CA LYS A 215 11.83 -4.99 -13.07
C LYS A 215 11.20 -4.84 -14.46
N LYS A 216 11.53 -3.78 -15.18
CA LYS A 216 11.12 -3.61 -16.59
C LYS A 216 11.64 -4.74 -17.47
N LEU A 217 12.82 -5.29 -17.14
CA LEU A 217 13.41 -6.40 -17.87
C LEU A 217 12.51 -7.64 -17.90
N LYS A 218 11.63 -7.83 -16.92
CA LYS A 218 10.68 -8.96 -16.92
C LYS A 218 9.83 -9.00 -18.18
N TYR A 219 9.45 -7.84 -18.69
CA TYR A 219 8.56 -7.68 -19.85
C TYR A 219 9.33 -7.47 -21.16
N THR A 220 10.49 -6.83 -21.09
CA THR A 220 11.30 -6.50 -22.29
C THR A 220 12.34 -7.56 -22.61
N HIS A 221 12.96 -8.18 -21.59
CA HIS A 221 14.03 -9.16 -21.71
C HIS A 221 13.93 -10.21 -20.59
N PRO A 222 12.95 -11.13 -20.66
CA PRO A 222 12.66 -12.07 -19.56
C PRO A 222 13.85 -12.93 -19.13
N LEU A 223 14.62 -13.44 -20.08
CA LEU A 223 15.82 -14.23 -19.77
C LEU A 223 16.86 -13.45 -18.93
N LYS A 224 17.11 -12.19 -19.29
CA LYS A 224 18.00 -11.29 -18.56
C LYS A 224 17.46 -10.96 -17.17
N TYR A 225 16.14 -10.78 -17.06
CA TYR A 225 15.46 -10.58 -15.76
C TYR A 225 15.68 -11.76 -14.83
N TYR A 226 15.37 -12.99 -15.27
CA TYR A 226 15.51 -14.18 -14.43
C TYR A 226 16.97 -14.45 -14.08
N TRP A 227 17.88 -14.27 -15.01
CA TRP A 227 19.32 -14.40 -14.76
C TRP A 227 19.79 -13.41 -13.67
N GLN A 228 19.41 -12.12 -13.78
CA GLN A 228 19.73 -11.13 -12.74
C GLN A 228 19.03 -11.41 -11.41
N LYS A 229 17.80 -11.88 -11.46
CA LYS A 229 17.05 -12.26 -10.25
C LYS A 229 17.81 -13.31 -9.44
N TYR A 230 18.32 -14.34 -10.09
CA TYR A 230 19.05 -15.42 -9.41
C TYR A 230 20.47 -15.02 -9.02
N THR A 231 21.23 -14.44 -9.93
CA THR A 231 22.66 -14.12 -9.68
C THR A 231 22.87 -12.97 -8.71
N LYS A 232 22.00 -11.95 -8.74
CA LYS A 232 22.09 -10.78 -7.86
C LYS A 232 21.15 -10.88 -6.64
N GLY A 233 20.45 -11.98 -6.47
CA GLY A 233 19.52 -12.18 -5.35
C GLY A 233 18.41 -11.13 -5.27
N LEU A 234 17.98 -10.61 -6.42
CA LEU A 234 16.90 -9.62 -6.50
C LEU A 234 15.53 -10.30 -6.31
N ASP A 235 14.54 -9.56 -5.78
CA ASP A 235 13.18 -10.08 -5.56
C ASP A 235 13.13 -11.34 -4.67
N ARG A 236 13.84 -11.34 -3.59
CA ARG A 236 13.77 -12.45 -2.61
C ARG A 236 12.42 -12.44 -1.88
N ILE A 237 11.66 -13.50 -2.09
CA ILE A 237 10.46 -13.84 -1.30
C ILE A 237 10.89 -14.64 -0.09
#